data_86b16893dd8e4ad5de356898aaa8f64f
#
_entry.id   86b16893dd8e4ad5de356898aaa8f64f
#
_cell.length_a   1.000
_cell.length_b   1.000
_cell.length_c   1.000
_cell.angle_alpha   90.00
_cell.angle_beta   90.00
_cell.angle_gamma   90.00
#
_symmetry.space_group_name_H-M   'P 1'
#
loop_
_entity.id
_entity.type
_entity.pdbx_description
1 polymer ?
#
loop_
_entity_poly.entity_id
_entity_poly.type
_entity_poly.pdbx_seq_one_letter_code
_entity_poly.pdbx_strand_id
1 'polypeptide(L)' 'MEREFRICSECGKIMFEGYVIEGGWRYYCSDTCLEKNYTRDEFNEMYGDGDTETYYTEW' A
#
# COMPACT_ATOMS: atom_id res chain seq x y z
N MET A 1 -4.20 -24.03 -6.10
CA MET A 1 -3.16 -23.03 -6.28
C MET A 1 -3.21 -22.03 -5.15
N GLU A 2 -2.07 -21.78 -4.56
CA GLU A 2 -1.98 -20.79 -3.51
C GLU A 2 -1.96 -19.40 -4.11
N ARG A 3 -2.72 -18.51 -3.51
CA ARG A 3 -2.76 -17.13 -3.92
C ARG A 3 -1.86 -16.32 -2.99
N GLU A 4 -1.04 -15.47 -3.57
CA GLU A 4 -0.20 -14.60 -2.76
C GLU A 4 -1.06 -13.55 -2.06
N PHE A 5 -0.61 -13.14 -0.90
CA PHE A 5 -1.27 -12.13 -0.10
C PHE A 5 -0.26 -11.30 0.66
N ARG A 6 -0.76 -10.19 1.19
CA ARG A 6 0.03 -9.33 2.08
C ARG A 6 -0.79 -9.01 3.31
N ILE A 7 -0.16 -8.48 4.33
CA ILE A 7 -0.83 -8.08 5.56
C ILE A 7 -0.81 -6.57 5.66
N CYS A 8 -1.98 -5.97 5.86
CA CYS A 8 -2.08 -4.52 6.03
C CYS A 8 -1.28 -4.08 7.26
N SER A 9 -0.42 -3.08 7.07
CA SER A 9 0.42 -2.57 8.15
C SER A 9 -0.37 -1.80 9.20
N GLU A 10 -1.57 -1.34 8.86
CA GLU A 10 -2.40 -0.56 9.80
C GLU A 10 -3.39 -1.45 10.54
N CYS A 11 -4.20 -2.23 9.83
CA CYS A 11 -5.26 -3.00 10.46
C CYS A 11 -4.94 -4.48 10.65
N GLY A 12 -3.87 -4.97 10.06
CA GLY A 12 -3.45 -6.36 10.22
C GLY A 12 -4.26 -7.39 9.46
N LYS A 13 -5.12 -6.96 8.55
CA LYS A 13 -5.94 -7.88 7.77
C LYS A 13 -5.17 -8.44 6.59
N ILE A 14 -5.51 -9.68 6.24
CA ILE A 14 -5.00 -10.29 5.01
C ILE A 14 -5.60 -9.54 3.81
N MET A 15 -4.76 -9.21 2.85
CA MET A 15 -5.17 -8.49 1.66
C MET A 15 -4.62 -9.17 0.41
N PHE A 16 -5.47 -9.29 -0.61
CA PHE A 16 -5.08 -9.84 -1.90
C PHE A 16 -4.85 -8.76 -2.94
N GLU A 17 -5.15 -7.52 -2.59
CA GLU A 17 -4.86 -6.34 -3.39
C GLU A 17 -4.69 -5.16 -2.44
N GLY A 18 -4.03 -4.12 -2.89
CA GLY A 18 -3.87 -2.93 -2.06
C GLY A 18 -2.67 -2.09 -2.47
N TYR A 19 -2.34 -1.17 -1.59
CA TYR A 19 -1.25 -0.23 -1.81
C TYR A 19 0.08 -0.79 -1.33
N VAL A 20 1.10 -0.58 -2.13
CA VAL A 20 2.47 -0.95 -1.79
C VAL A 20 3.25 0.35 -1.61
N ILE A 21 3.91 0.50 -0.47
CA ILE A 21 4.68 1.69 -0.15
C ILE A 21 6.17 1.34 -0.18
N GLU A 22 6.92 2.15 -0.91
CA GLU A 22 8.37 2.02 -1.03
C GLU A 22 8.83 0.60 -1.40
N GLY A 23 8.19 0.03 -2.43
CA GLY A 23 8.60 -1.25 -2.98
C GLY A 23 8.31 -2.45 -2.09
N GLY A 24 7.45 -2.29 -1.10
CA GLY A 24 7.10 -3.38 -0.19
C GLY A 24 7.46 -3.13 1.26
N TRP A 25 7.89 -1.92 1.57
CA TRP A 25 8.19 -1.53 2.94
C TRP A 25 6.93 -1.59 3.83
N ARG A 26 5.79 -1.12 3.28
CA ARG A 26 4.51 -1.17 3.98
C ARG A 26 3.41 -1.50 3.00
N TYR A 27 2.31 -2.04 3.54
CA TYR A 27 1.14 -2.39 2.75
C TYR A 27 -0.11 -1.84 3.41
N TYR A 28 -1.04 -1.32 2.63
CA TYR A 28 -2.30 -0.80 3.14
C TYR A 28 -3.45 -1.36 2.30
N CYS A 29 -4.48 -1.87 2.99
CA CYS A 29 -5.59 -2.55 2.32
C CYS A 29 -6.58 -1.58 1.65
N SER A 30 -6.60 -0.34 2.09
CA SER A 30 -7.54 0.66 1.56
C SER A 30 -7.02 2.07 1.81
N ASP A 31 -7.71 3.04 1.20
CA ASP A 31 -7.42 4.46 1.40
C ASP A 31 -7.53 4.85 2.87
N THR A 32 -8.49 4.28 3.59
CA THR A 32 -8.69 4.58 5.00
C THR A 32 -7.43 4.27 5.82
N CYS A 33 -6.86 3.09 5.62
CA CYS A 33 -5.64 2.71 6.32
C CYS A 33 -4.45 3.55 5.88
N LEU A 34 -4.38 3.84 4.58
CA LEU A 34 -3.31 4.67 4.03
C LEU A 34 -3.34 6.08 4.62
N GLU A 35 -4.52 6.68 4.68
CA GLU A 35 -4.69 8.06 5.16
C GLU A 35 -4.38 8.23 6.65
N LYS A 36 -4.41 7.15 7.42
CA LYS A 36 -4.02 7.19 8.82
C LYS A 36 -2.52 7.39 9.01
N ASN A 37 -1.73 7.03 8.01
CA ASN A 37 -0.27 7.06 8.09
C ASN A 37 0.36 8.10 7.17
N TYR A 38 -0.35 8.47 6.10
CA TYR A 38 0.13 9.43 5.10
C TYR A 38 -0.99 10.36 4.73
N THR A 39 -0.68 11.64 4.56
CA THR A 39 -1.65 12.58 4.02
C THR A 39 -1.86 12.28 2.53
N ARG A 40 -2.98 12.76 2.00
CA ARG A 40 -3.25 12.59 0.58
C ARG A 40 -2.16 13.23 -0.28
N ASP A 41 -1.68 14.38 0.13
CA ASP A 41 -0.62 15.09 -0.59
C ASP A 41 0.68 14.30 -0.57
N GLU A 42 1.04 13.73 0.57
CA GLU A 42 2.24 12.89 0.68
C GLU A 42 2.13 11.65 -0.20
N PHE A 43 0.98 11.00 -0.20
CA PHE A 43 0.77 9.82 -1.03
C PHE A 43 0.84 10.17 -2.52
N ASN A 44 0.19 11.25 -2.93
CA ASN A 44 0.22 11.67 -4.33
C ASN A 44 1.64 11.96 -4.80
N GLU A 45 2.44 12.57 -3.93
CA GLU A 45 3.83 12.85 -4.24
C GLU A 45 4.63 11.56 -4.41
N MET A 46 4.47 10.61 -3.49
CA MET A 46 5.14 9.31 -3.59
C MET A 46 4.69 8.52 -4.81
N TYR A 47 3.39 8.54 -5.07
CA TYR A 47 2.82 7.79 -6.20
C TYR A 47 3.31 8.35 -7.53
N GLY A 48 3.47 9.66 -7.61
CA GLY A 48 3.95 10.32 -8.82
C GLY A 48 5.45 10.25 -9.00
N ASP A 49 6.19 9.86 -7.96
CA ASP A 49 7.64 9.75 -7.99
C ASP A 49 8.04 8.31 -8.25
N GLY A 50 8.58 8.03 -9.41
CA GLY A 50 9.00 6.68 -9.77
C GLY A 50 10.09 6.10 -8.88
N ASP A 51 10.82 6.94 -8.15
CA ASP A 51 11.90 6.48 -7.29
C ASP A 51 11.39 5.87 -5.98
N THR A 52 10.17 6.19 -5.56
CA THR A 52 9.63 5.66 -4.30
C THR A 52 9.00 4.28 -4.43
N GLU A 53 8.70 3.85 -5.65
CA GLU A 53 8.07 2.55 -5.92
C GLU A 53 6.76 2.34 -5.15
N THR A 54 5.96 3.39 -5.06
CA THR A 54 4.65 3.35 -4.40
C THR A 54 3.57 3.15 -5.46
N TYR A 55 2.76 2.11 -5.29
CA TYR A 55 1.75 1.76 -6.29
C TYR A 55 0.62 0.93 -5.67
N TYR A 56 -0.44 0.72 -6.44
CA TYR A 56 -1.56 -0.16 -6.08
C TYR A 56 -1.52 -1.37 -7.01
N THR A 57 -1.65 -2.56 -6.44
CA THR A 57 -1.61 -3.78 -7.24
C THR A 57 -2.41 -4.91 -6.59
N GLU A 58 -2.59 -5.99 -7.34
CA GLU A 58 -3.17 -7.23 -6.86
C GLU A 58 -2.09 -8.31 -6.83
N TRP A 59 -2.27 -9.24 -5.93
CA TRP A 59 -1.36 -10.40 -5.83
C TRP A 59 -2.03 -11.69 -6.19
#